data_df747b1c2c4d710d9edf4f7edb6f1df9
#
_entry.id   df747b1c2c4d710d9edf4f7edb6f1df9
#
_cell.length_a   1.000
_cell.length_b   1.000
_cell.length_c   1.000
_cell.angle_alpha   90.00
_cell.angle_beta   90.00
_cell.angle_gamma   90.00
#
_symmetry.space_group_name_H-M   'P 1'
#
loop_
_entity.id
_entity.type
_entity.pdbx_description
1 polymer ?
#
loop_
_entity_poly.entity_id
_entity_poly.type
_entity_poly.pdbx_seq_one_letter_code
_entity_poly.pdbx_strand_id
1 'polypeptide(L)'
;MDDARLVVVNAIQAHELGAQIRTQTRCISAVQQEGVWCLTLEHQKQHYQIKARTLVNATGAWVTDFIQQQLSKTPKAGIRLVQGSHIIVKRLYPEPHAFILQNDDQRIVFVIPYLDEYSLIGTTDVEFEGDANHVYITEQETAYLIDVINDHFKLQLQPEDVISSFAGVRALYDDASTQASKVTRDYVLAMSKPVADEAPLLSVYGGKLTTYRKLAEAALLQLKRYFPHMKAEWTAEAKLPGAEGFSSVEVLCAELMHEIKGLESQTAHRWANSYGSRVWHMLGENKDVQTLGQSFGHGLYQQEVDYVVKREWAVSSKDILKRRTKLYLKFDALETQALDLYLQDLHLRRMQGDAA
;
A
#
# COMPACT_ATOMS: atom_id res chain seq x y z
N MET A 1 -4.42 -4.12 10.94
CA MET A 1 -3.77 -4.58 9.69
C MET A 1 -3.06 -3.38 9.06
N ASP A 2 -1.82 -3.51 8.67
CA ASP A 2 -1.08 -2.48 7.92
C ASP A 2 -1.27 -2.74 6.42
N ASP A 3 -1.99 -1.87 5.73
CA ASP A 3 -2.32 -1.98 4.31
C ASP A 3 -1.08 -1.87 3.40
N ALA A 4 -0.18 -0.96 3.72
CA ALA A 4 1.06 -0.80 2.96
C ALA A 4 1.94 -2.06 3.06
N ARG A 5 2.05 -2.66 4.26
CA ARG A 5 2.75 -3.93 4.45
C ARG A 5 2.08 -5.07 3.67
N LEU A 6 0.75 -5.13 3.69
CA LEU A 6 0.02 -6.15 2.92
C LEU A 6 0.32 -6.07 1.42
N VAL A 7 0.35 -4.86 0.84
CA VAL A 7 0.71 -4.65 -0.57
C VAL A 7 2.14 -5.12 -0.84
N VAL A 8 3.09 -4.72 0.01
CA VAL A 8 4.50 -5.07 -0.15
C VAL A 8 4.72 -6.58 -0.07
N VAL A 9 4.15 -7.28 0.90
CA VAL A 9 4.35 -8.73 1.03
C VAL A 9 3.70 -9.52 -0.10
N ASN A 10 2.56 -9.06 -0.65
CA ASN A 10 1.98 -9.64 -1.87
C ASN A 10 2.90 -9.45 -3.08
N ALA A 11 3.52 -8.28 -3.23
CA ALA A 11 4.50 -8.03 -4.29
C ALA A 11 5.76 -8.91 -4.12
N ILE A 12 6.25 -9.07 -2.88
CA ILE A 12 7.37 -9.97 -2.57
C ILE A 12 7.01 -11.41 -2.97
N GLN A 13 5.84 -11.90 -2.57
CA GLN A 13 5.40 -13.26 -2.91
C GLN A 13 5.32 -13.45 -4.43
N ALA A 14 4.73 -12.49 -5.13
CA ALA A 14 4.66 -12.54 -6.59
C ALA A 14 6.05 -12.59 -7.22
N HIS A 15 6.99 -11.79 -6.72
CA HIS A 15 8.38 -11.77 -7.18
C HIS A 15 9.08 -13.10 -6.92
N GLU A 16 8.97 -13.67 -5.73
CA GLU A 16 9.54 -14.97 -5.36
C GLU A 16 8.95 -16.13 -6.18
N LEU A 17 7.72 -15.98 -6.67
CA LEU A 17 7.06 -16.90 -7.60
C LEU A 17 7.38 -16.62 -9.09
N GLY A 18 8.29 -15.69 -9.38
CA GLY A 18 8.80 -15.42 -10.74
C GLY A 18 8.19 -14.21 -11.44
N ALA A 19 7.30 -13.45 -10.80
CA ALA A 19 6.80 -12.21 -11.38
C ALA A 19 7.86 -11.10 -11.36
N GLN A 20 7.88 -10.27 -12.39
CA GLN A 20 8.72 -9.08 -12.43
C GLN A 20 7.95 -7.89 -11.84
N ILE A 21 8.38 -7.41 -10.68
CA ILE A 21 7.85 -6.20 -10.05
C ILE A 21 8.65 -5.00 -10.54
N ARG A 22 7.99 -4.06 -11.20
CA ARG A 22 8.60 -2.86 -11.80
C ARG A 22 7.98 -1.62 -11.17
N THR A 23 8.56 -1.16 -10.08
CA THR A 23 8.18 0.11 -9.46
C THR A 23 8.65 1.29 -10.29
N GLN A 24 8.03 2.47 -10.13
CA GLN A 24 8.37 3.70 -10.87
C GLN A 24 8.38 3.51 -12.40
N THR A 25 7.58 2.57 -12.89
CA THR A 25 7.47 2.25 -14.31
C THR A 25 6.05 2.50 -14.78
N ARG A 26 5.91 3.46 -15.67
CA ARG A 26 4.61 3.86 -16.23
C ARG A 26 4.39 3.19 -17.60
N CYS A 27 3.22 2.61 -17.79
CA CYS A 27 2.77 2.22 -19.13
C CYS A 27 2.22 3.47 -19.83
N ILE A 28 2.91 3.92 -20.85
CA ILE A 28 2.56 5.14 -21.61
C ILE A 28 1.76 4.85 -22.88
N SER A 29 1.80 3.61 -23.38
CA SER A 29 1.00 3.16 -24.50
C SER A 29 0.84 1.63 -24.47
N ALA A 30 -0.30 1.13 -24.92
CA ALA A 30 -0.53 -0.29 -25.15
C ALA A 30 -1.39 -0.48 -26.41
N VAL A 31 -0.80 -1.14 -27.41
CA VAL A 31 -1.45 -1.39 -28.70
C VAL A 31 -1.53 -2.88 -28.98
N GLN A 32 -2.55 -3.28 -29.73
CA GLN A 32 -2.71 -4.66 -30.20
C GLN A 32 -1.90 -4.87 -31.48
N GLN A 33 -1.09 -5.92 -31.53
CA GLN A 33 -0.36 -6.34 -32.72
C GLN A 33 -0.27 -7.86 -32.75
N GLU A 34 -0.69 -8.48 -33.83
CA GLU A 34 -0.55 -9.95 -34.06
C GLU A 34 -1.03 -10.80 -32.87
N GLY A 35 -2.18 -10.46 -32.26
CA GLY A 35 -2.76 -11.22 -31.17
C GLY A 35 -2.07 -11.06 -29.81
N VAL A 36 -1.17 -10.07 -29.67
CA VAL A 36 -0.53 -9.71 -28.41
C VAL A 36 -0.63 -8.22 -28.11
N TRP A 37 -0.54 -7.87 -26.85
CA TRP A 37 -0.33 -6.49 -26.41
C TRP A 37 1.13 -6.11 -26.55
N CYS A 38 1.44 -5.03 -27.28
CA CYS A 38 2.72 -4.36 -27.30
C CYS A 38 2.61 -3.12 -26.41
N LEU A 39 3.30 -3.14 -25.26
CA LEU A 39 3.29 -2.05 -24.29
C LEU A 39 4.58 -1.26 -24.37
N THR A 40 4.47 0.06 -24.41
CA THR A 40 5.60 0.96 -24.20
C THR A 40 5.61 1.40 -22.74
N LEU A 41 6.70 1.11 -22.06
CA LEU A 41 6.91 1.45 -20.66
C LEU A 41 7.95 2.55 -20.54
N GLU A 42 7.74 3.45 -19.56
CA GLU A 42 8.68 4.50 -19.20
C GLU A 42 9.23 4.23 -17.79
N HIS A 43 10.55 4.23 -17.66
CA HIS A 43 11.28 4.20 -16.41
C HIS A 43 12.44 5.19 -16.46
N GLN A 44 12.53 6.13 -15.53
CA GLN A 44 13.57 7.18 -15.50
C GLN A 44 13.75 7.91 -16.83
N LYS A 45 12.63 8.26 -17.49
CA LYS A 45 12.58 8.91 -18.82
C LYS A 45 13.12 8.04 -19.98
N GLN A 46 13.46 6.79 -19.73
CA GLN A 46 13.82 5.82 -20.77
C GLN A 46 12.61 4.98 -21.15
N HIS A 47 12.43 4.76 -22.44
CA HIS A 47 11.33 3.97 -22.96
C HIS A 47 11.83 2.60 -23.40
N TYR A 48 11.04 1.57 -23.12
CA TYR A 48 11.28 0.21 -23.61
C TYR A 48 9.95 -0.50 -23.87
N GLN A 49 10.00 -1.54 -24.67
CA GLN A 49 8.81 -2.30 -25.06
C GLN A 49 8.79 -3.68 -24.44
N ILE A 50 7.57 -4.13 -24.08
CA ILE A 50 7.29 -5.52 -23.72
C ILE A 50 6.08 -6.03 -24.49
N LYS A 51 6.03 -7.35 -24.70
CA LYS A 51 4.87 -8.03 -25.29
C LYS A 51 4.15 -8.86 -24.23
N ALA A 52 2.81 -8.88 -24.27
CA ALA A 52 1.99 -9.63 -23.32
C ALA A 52 0.81 -10.30 -24.03
N ARG A 53 0.50 -11.53 -23.64
CA ARG A 53 -0.68 -12.27 -24.14
C ARG A 53 -2.00 -11.76 -23.57
N THR A 54 -1.94 -11.05 -22.46
CA THR A 54 -3.11 -10.50 -21.77
C THR A 54 -2.70 -9.23 -21.05
N LEU A 55 -3.61 -8.27 -20.99
CA LEU A 55 -3.46 -7.06 -20.21
C LEU A 55 -4.51 -7.02 -19.11
N VAL A 56 -4.08 -6.82 -17.87
CA VAL A 56 -4.97 -6.57 -16.73
C VAL A 56 -4.80 -5.12 -16.29
N ASN A 57 -5.85 -4.34 -16.46
CA ASN A 57 -5.91 -2.97 -15.97
C ASN A 57 -6.50 -2.96 -14.55
N ALA A 58 -5.62 -2.89 -13.56
CA ALA A 58 -5.96 -2.82 -12.14
C ALA A 58 -5.48 -1.51 -11.52
N THR A 59 -5.62 -0.40 -12.26
CA THR A 59 -5.07 0.92 -11.90
C THR A 59 -5.96 1.73 -10.95
N GLY A 60 -7.04 1.13 -10.40
CA GLY A 60 -7.88 1.76 -9.38
C GLY A 60 -8.52 3.06 -9.87
N ALA A 61 -8.18 4.19 -9.24
CA ALA A 61 -8.71 5.50 -9.59
C ALA A 61 -8.45 5.93 -11.04
N TRP A 62 -7.45 5.37 -11.69
CA TRP A 62 -7.04 5.69 -13.07
C TRP A 62 -7.48 4.65 -14.12
N VAL A 63 -8.41 3.75 -13.79
CA VAL A 63 -8.81 2.65 -14.69
C VAL A 63 -9.41 3.18 -15.98
N THR A 64 -10.23 4.23 -15.93
CA THR A 64 -10.85 4.87 -17.10
C THR A 64 -9.84 5.67 -17.90
N ASP A 65 -8.98 6.43 -17.23
CA ASP A 65 -7.92 7.23 -17.87
C ASP A 65 -6.95 6.33 -18.63
N PHE A 66 -6.57 5.21 -18.06
CA PHE A 66 -5.72 4.22 -18.74
C PHE A 66 -6.36 3.72 -20.03
N ILE A 67 -7.65 3.41 -20.02
CA ILE A 67 -8.39 2.95 -21.20
C ILE A 67 -8.44 4.04 -22.27
N GLN A 68 -8.69 5.28 -21.89
CA GLN A 68 -8.80 6.41 -22.81
C GLN A 68 -7.44 6.82 -23.38
N GLN A 69 -6.46 7.02 -22.53
CA GLN A 69 -5.18 7.63 -22.89
C GLN A 69 -4.17 6.62 -23.43
N GLN A 70 -4.04 5.44 -22.81
CA GLN A 70 -3.03 4.46 -23.17
C GLN A 70 -3.51 3.42 -24.19
N LEU A 71 -4.83 3.14 -24.21
CA LEU A 71 -5.41 2.19 -25.17
C LEU A 71 -6.17 2.88 -26.31
N SER A 72 -6.41 4.20 -26.22
CA SER A 72 -7.25 4.97 -27.17
C SER A 72 -8.63 4.31 -27.39
N LYS A 73 -9.23 3.78 -26.31
CA LYS A 73 -10.54 3.11 -26.34
C LYS A 73 -11.52 3.85 -25.43
N THR A 74 -12.81 3.70 -25.70
CA THR A 74 -13.87 4.22 -24.82
C THR A 74 -14.09 3.25 -23.64
N PRO A 75 -14.03 3.70 -22.37
CA PRO A 75 -14.38 2.88 -21.23
C PRO A 75 -15.83 2.42 -21.29
N LYS A 76 -16.10 1.21 -20.82
CA LYS A 76 -17.47 0.65 -20.78
C LYS A 76 -18.28 1.19 -19.59
N ALA A 77 -17.62 1.71 -18.58
CA ALA A 77 -18.20 2.25 -17.36
C ALA A 77 -17.33 3.38 -16.84
N GLY A 78 -17.91 4.23 -15.99
CA GLY A 78 -17.21 5.26 -15.25
C GLY A 78 -16.67 4.78 -13.91
N ILE A 79 -16.00 5.68 -13.23
CA ILE A 79 -15.71 5.58 -11.81
C ILE A 79 -16.16 6.87 -11.13
N ARG A 80 -16.69 6.73 -9.92
CA ARG A 80 -16.96 7.83 -9.00
C ARG A 80 -15.87 7.81 -7.94
N LEU A 81 -15.22 8.93 -7.73
CA LEU A 81 -14.20 9.09 -6.70
C LEU A 81 -14.84 9.65 -5.43
N VAL A 82 -14.57 8.99 -4.30
CA VAL A 82 -15.03 9.43 -2.99
C VAL A 82 -13.83 9.55 -2.07
N GLN A 83 -13.55 10.77 -1.62
CA GLN A 83 -12.46 11.05 -0.69
C GLN A 83 -12.81 10.57 0.71
N GLY A 84 -11.84 9.98 1.38
CA GLY A 84 -11.87 9.67 2.79
C GLY A 84 -10.60 10.17 3.46
N SER A 85 -10.76 10.98 4.49
CA SER A 85 -9.67 11.62 5.20
C SER A 85 -9.55 11.10 6.62
N HIS A 86 -8.32 11.12 7.14
CA HIS A 86 -7.99 10.66 8.49
C HIS A 86 -7.04 11.66 9.15
N ILE A 87 -7.19 11.80 10.45
CA ILE A 87 -6.25 12.52 11.32
C ILE A 87 -5.59 11.57 12.32
N ILE A 88 -4.38 11.89 12.72
CA ILE A 88 -3.61 11.17 13.74
C ILE A 88 -3.34 12.15 14.87
N VAL A 89 -3.73 11.75 16.08
CA VAL A 89 -3.54 12.51 17.31
C VAL A 89 -2.81 11.66 18.35
N LYS A 90 -2.39 12.24 19.48
CA LYS A 90 -1.92 11.45 20.64
C LYS A 90 -3.00 10.50 21.08
N ARG A 91 -2.59 9.40 21.70
CA ARG A 91 -3.49 8.34 22.17
C ARG A 91 -4.59 8.88 23.06
N LEU A 92 -5.86 8.64 22.69
CA LEU A 92 -7.03 9.17 23.40
C LEU A 92 -7.45 8.31 24.60
N TYR A 93 -7.12 7.02 24.59
CA TYR A 93 -7.50 6.06 25.62
C TYR A 93 -6.50 4.88 25.67
N PRO A 94 -6.32 4.23 26.82
CA PRO A 94 -5.30 3.18 27.01
C PRO A 94 -5.68 1.81 26.44
N GLU A 95 -6.97 1.51 26.26
CA GLU A 95 -7.47 0.21 25.87
C GLU A 95 -7.11 -0.11 24.40
N PRO A 96 -6.99 -1.41 24.03
CA PRO A 96 -6.57 -1.80 22.67
C PRO A 96 -7.72 -1.88 21.66
N HIS A 97 -8.99 -1.74 22.10
CA HIS A 97 -10.14 -1.81 21.19
C HIS A 97 -10.30 -0.53 20.36
N ALA A 98 -10.98 -0.64 19.23
CA ALA A 98 -11.39 0.50 18.42
C ALA A 98 -12.83 0.91 18.73
N PHE A 99 -13.13 2.19 18.60
CA PHE A 99 -14.51 2.69 18.64
C PHE A 99 -15.08 2.88 17.24
N ILE A 100 -16.38 2.66 17.12
CA ILE A 100 -17.22 2.98 15.98
C ILE A 100 -18.20 4.03 16.43
N LEU A 101 -18.01 5.27 16.01
CA LEU A 101 -18.87 6.39 16.35
C LEU A 101 -19.92 6.58 15.26
N GLN A 102 -21.19 6.51 15.64
CA GLN A 102 -22.32 6.76 14.75
C GLN A 102 -22.82 8.18 15.01
N ASN A 103 -22.80 9.01 13.96
CA ASN A 103 -23.14 10.41 14.06
C ASN A 103 -24.57 10.68 13.54
N ASP A 104 -25.16 11.81 13.93
CA ASP A 104 -26.49 12.21 13.53
C ASP A 104 -26.64 12.37 12.01
N ASP A 105 -25.57 12.68 11.32
CA ASP A 105 -25.50 12.77 9.85
C ASP A 105 -25.36 11.40 9.16
N GLN A 106 -25.50 10.30 9.91
CA GLN A 106 -25.41 8.90 9.47
C GLN A 106 -24.01 8.48 8.99
N ARG A 107 -23.00 9.32 9.13
CA ARG A 107 -21.62 8.94 8.85
C ARG A 107 -21.02 8.20 10.04
N ILE A 108 -20.08 7.30 9.73
CA ILE A 108 -19.38 6.50 10.72
C ILE A 108 -17.93 6.98 10.79
N VAL A 109 -17.47 7.29 12.00
CA VAL A 109 -16.08 7.61 12.27
C VAL A 109 -15.49 6.54 13.18
N PHE A 110 -14.33 6.02 12.79
CA PHE A 110 -13.57 5.08 13.60
C PHE A 110 -12.53 5.82 14.43
N VAL A 111 -12.31 5.35 15.66
CA VAL A 111 -11.17 5.74 16.49
C VAL A 111 -10.37 4.49 16.79
N ILE A 112 -9.18 4.40 16.23
CA ILE A 112 -8.38 3.17 16.23
C ILE A 112 -7.06 3.45 16.95
N PRO A 113 -6.64 2.63 17.96
CA PRO A 113 -5.29 2.66 18.49
C PRO A 113 -4.27 2.48 17.36
N TYR A 114 -3.27 3.35 17.31
CA TYR A 114 -2.31 3.36 16.22
C TYR A 114 -0.88 3.52 16.75
N LEU A 115 -0.01 2.55 16.40
CA LEU A 115 1.41 2.55 16.77
C LEU A 115 1.67 2.82 18.27
N ASP A 116 0.85 2.24 19.13
CA ASP A 116 0.88 2.32 20.60
C ASP A 116 0.69 3.72 21.20
N GLU A 117 1.23 4.77 20.58
CA GLU A 117 1.28 6.15 21.10
C GLU A 117 0.20 7.07 20.51
N TYR A 118 -0.56 6.60 19.52
CA TYR A 118 -1.46 7.46 18.74
C TYR A 118 -2.87 6.86 18.65
N SER A 119 -3.79 7.70 18.22
CA SER A 119 -5.12 7.32 17.73
C SER A 119 -5.28 7.79 16.29
N LEU A 120 -5.75 6.89 15.44
CA LEU A 120 -6.15 7.16 14.07
C LEU A 120 -7.65 7.37 14.03
N ILE A 121 -8.08 8.53 13.54
CA ILE A 121 -9.49 8.98 13.51
C ILE A 121 -9.92 9.17 12.07
N GLY A 122 -11.00 8.58 11.68
CA GLY A 122 -11.58 8.68 10.33
C GLY A 122 -12.67 7.65 10.12
N THR A 123 -13.43 7.77 9.05
CA THR A 123 -13.11 8.51 7.83
C THR A 123 -14.20 9.52 7.49
N THR A 124 -13.85 10.53 6.72
CA THR A 124 -14.83 11.35 6.00
C THR A 124 -15.36 10.61 4.78
N ASP A 125 -16.40 11.13 4.14
CA ASP A 125 -17.00 10.57 2.93
C ASP A 125 -17.49 11.76 2.07
N VAL A 126 -16.62 12.21 1.16
CA VAL A 126 -16.85 13.41 0.34
C VAL A 126 -16.65 13.07 -1.12
N GLU A 127 -17.60 13.43 -1.98
CA GLU A 127 -17.44 13.29 -3.43
C GLU A 127 -16.22 14.09 -3.89
N PHE A 128 -15.36 13.46 -4.70
CA PHE A 128 -14.10 14.05 -5.15
C PHE A 128 -14.10 14.23 -6.66
N GLU A 129 -13.89 15.48 -7.05
CA GLU A 129 -13.67 15.86 -8.44
C GLU A 129 -12.24 16.39 -8.59
N GLY A 130 -11.45 15.79 -9.45
CA GLY A 130 -10.08 16.22 -9.72
C GLY A 130 -9.10 15.07 -9.93
N ASP A 131 -7.81 15.42 -9.89
CA ASP A 131 -6.73 14.44 -10.05
C ASP A 131 -6.49 13.67 -8.75
N ALA A 132 -6.71 12.36 -8.79
CA ALA A 132 -6.49 11.46 -7.67
C ALA A 132 -5.03 11.42 -7.15
N ASN A 133 -4.08 12.00 -7.88
CA ASN A 133 -2.71 12.19 -7.39
C ASN A 133 -2.57 13.35 -6.39
N HIS A 134 -3.54 14.27 -6.33
CA HIS A 134 -3.52 15.49 -5.56
C HIS A 134 -4.65 15.54 -4.52
N VAL A 135 -4.79 14.45 -3.77
CA VAL A 135 -5.79 14.33 -2.69
C VAL A 135 -5.16 14.73 -1.36
N TYR A 136 -5.82 15.62 -0.65
CA TYR A 136 -5.43 16.07 0.70
C TYR A 136 -6.65 16.34 1.56
N ILE A 137 -6.51 16.22 2.86
CA ILE A 137 -7.56 16.56 3.81
C ILE A 137 -7.79 18.07 3.81
N THR A 138 -9.04 18.50 3.85
CA THR A 138 -9.42 19.90 3.97
C THR A 138 -9.51 20.33 5.43
N GLU A 139 -9.47 21.65 5.67
CA GLU A 139 -9.71 22.20 7.02
C GLU A 139 -11.12 21.84 7.54
N GLN A 140 -12.11 21.80 6.65
CA GLN A 140 -13.47 21.40 7.00
C GLN A 140 -13.57 19.95 7.42
N GLU A 141 -12.87 19.04 6.73
CA GLU A 141 -12.81 17.62 7.12
C GLU A 141 -12.08 17.43 8.44
N THR A 142 -11.01 18.21 8.67
CA THR A 142 -10.26 18.17 9.93
C THR A 142 -11.15 18.65 11.09
N ALA A 143 -11.85 19.78 10.93
CA ALA A 143 -12.77 20.29 11.93
C ALA A 143 -13.90 19.29 12.22
N TYR A 144 -14.51 18.70 11.19
CA TYR A 144 -15.53 17.68 11.36
C TYR A 144 -15.04 16.49 12.20
N LEU A 145 -13.84 15.97 11.93
CA LEU A 145 -13.32 14.83 12.69
C LEU A 145 -13.01 15.21 14.15
N ILE A 146 -12.57 16.43 14.39
CA ILE A 146 -12.34 16.97 15.74
C ILE A 146 -13.69 17.11 16.49
N ASP A 147 -14.70 17.70 15.86
CA ASP A 147 -16.03 17.87 16.44
C ASP A 147 -16.63 16.52 16.83
N VAL A 148 -16.57 15.52 15.95
CA VAL A 148 -17.03 14.16 16.27
C VAL A 148 -16.33 13.57 17.49
N ILE A 149 -15.02 13.80 17.67
CA ILE A 149 -14.33 13.33 18.88
C ILE A 149 -14.78 14.08 20.09
N ASN A 150 -14.93 15.39 20.01
CA ASN A 150 -15.33 16.26 21.09
C ASN A 150 -16.76 15.96 21.61
N ASP A 151 -17.63 15.47 20.73
CA ASP A 151 -18.99 15.04 21.09
C ASP A 151 -19.01 13.69 21.85
N HIS A 152 -18.03 12.82 21.61
CA HIS A 152 -18.02 11.45 22.13
C HIS A 152 -17.01 11.19 23.24
N PHE A 153 -15.95 11.99 23.35
CA PHE A 153 -14.87 11.81 24.32
C PHE A 153 -14.82 12.96 25.33
N LYS A 154 -14.40 12.66 26.54
CA LYS A 154 -14.18 13.70 27.56
C LYS A 154 -12.99 14.61 27.25
N LEU A 155 -11.97 14.04 26.59
CA LEU A 155 -10.83 14.79 26.10
C LEU A 155 -11.28 15.62 24.91
N GLN A 156 -11.04 16.92 24.97
CA GLN A 156 -11.40 17.86 23.90
C GLN A 156 -10.17 18.13 23.05
N LEU A 157 -10.27 17.84 21.74
CA LEU A 157 -9.21 18.10 20.78
C LEU A 157 -9.32 19.52 20.20
N GLN A 158 -8.17 20.08 19.88
CA GLN A 158 -8.02 21.30 19.11
C GLN A 158 -7.27 21.00 17.80
N PRO A 159 -7.31 21.87 16.78
CA PRO A 159 -6.57 21.68 15.54
C PRO A 159 -5.08 21.41 15.73
N GLU A 160 -4.47 22.00 16.75
CA GLU A 160 -3.06 21.86 17.11
C GLU A 160 -2.68 20.47 17.64
N ASP A 161 -3.67 19.69 18.08
CA ASP A 161 -3.46 18.32 18.53
C ASP A 161 -3.29 17.33 17.36
N VAL A 162 -3.57 17.77 16.13
CA VAL A 162 -3.41 16.95 14.93
C VAL A 162 -1.93 16.85 14.56
N ILE A 163 -1.34 15.70 14.84
CA ILE A 163 0.09 15.43 14.59
C ILE A 163 0.34 15.15 13.10
N SER A 164 -0.59 14.45 12.45
CA SER A 164 -0.49 14.11 11.03
C SER A 164 -1.87 13.84 10.46
N SER A 165 -1.95 13.89 9.14
CA SER A 165 -3.17 13.56 8.41
C SER A 165 -2.86 12.90 7.08
N PHE A 166 -3.85 12.23 6.52
CA PHE A 166 -3.80 11.75 5.15
C PHE A 166 -5.21 11.61 4.57
N ALA A 167 -5.28 11.69 3.26
CA ALA A 167 -6.51 11.47 2.49
C ALA A 167 -6.24 10.50 1.36
N GLY A 168 -7.28 9.83 0.90
CA GLY A 168 -7.27 8.97 -0.26
C GLY A 168 -8.63 8.93 -0.93
N VAL A 169 -8.69 8.47 -2.18
CA VAL A 169 -9.94 8.30 -2.90
C VAL A 169 -10.31 6.84 -3.03
N ARG A 170 -11.59 6.54 -2.84
CA ARG A 170 -12.21 5.27 -3.21
C ARG A 170 -12.69 5.39 -4.65
N ALA A 171 -12.29 4.47 -5.50
CA ALA A 171 -12.76 4.37 -6.87
C ALA A 171 -13.98 3.44 -6.90
N LEU A 172 -15.18 3.97 -6.87
CA LEU A 172 -16.42 3.20 -6.95
C LEU A 172 -16.82 3.00 -8.41
N TYR A 173 -17.34 1.82 -8.72
CA TYR A 173 -17.88 1.55 -10.05
C TYR A 173 -19.11 2.42 -10.30
N ASP A 174 -19.12 3.17 -11.39
CA ASP A 174 -20.25 4.01 -11.82
C ASP A 174 -20.90 3.39 -13.05
N ASP A 175 -22.12 2.89 -12.87
CA ASP A 175 -22.97 2.37 -13.93
C ASP A 175 -23.94 3.42 -14.48
N ALA A 176 -23.69 4.70 -14.21
CA ALA A 176 -24.55 5.84 -14.50
C ALA A 176 -25.91 5.80 -13.77
N SER A 177 -26.02 5.04 -12.67
CA SER A 177 -27.21 5.09 -11.82
C SER A 177 -27.28 6.43 -11.07
N THR A 178 -28.45 7.05 -11.04
CA THR A 178 -28.68 8.40 -10.47
C THR A 178 -28.65 8.44 -8.94
N GLN A 179 -28.52 7.29 -8.25
CA GLN A 179 -28.54 7.22 -6.79
C GLN A 179 -27.21 6.73 -6.23
N ALA A 180 -26.45 7.62 -5.60
CA ALA A 180 -25.18 7.33 -4.95
C ALA A 180 -25.26 6.18 -3.90
N SER A 181 -26.41 6.02 -3.25
CA SER A 181 -26.66 4.95 -2.27
C SER A 181 -26.81 3.56 -2.89
N LYS A 182 -26.99 3.46 -4.20
CA LYS A 182 -27.12 2.19 -4.96
C LYS A 182 -25.85 1.79 -5.70
N VAL A 183 -24.83 2.65 -5.71
CA VAL A 183 -23.54 2.32 -6.32
C VAL A 183 -22.92 1.14 -5.58
N THR A 184 -22.63 0.08 -6.31
CA THR A 184 -22.04 -1.12 -5.70
C THR A 184 -20.67 -0.79 -5.10
N ARG A 185 -20.48 -1.15 -3.82
CA ARG A 185 -19.18 -1.10 -3.15
C ARG A 185 -18.33 -2.34 -3.44
N ASP A 186 -18.85 -3.24 -4.26
CA ASP A 186 -18.16 -4.45 -4.69
C ASP A 186 -17.34 -4.18 -5.96
N TYR A 187 -16.49 -5.12 -6.34
CA TYR A 187 -15.70 -4.99 -7.56
C TYR A 187 -16.47 -5.44 -8.80
N VAL A 188 -16.13 -4.85 -9.94
CA VAL A 188 -16.62 -5.28 -11.25
C VAL A 188 -15.43 -5.64 -12.13
N LEU A 189 -15.50 -6.84 -12.72
CA LEU A 189 -14.48 -7.35 -13.65
C LEU A 189 -15.04 -7.25 -15.08
N ALA A 190 -14.48 -6.33 -15.86
CA ALA A 190 -14.90 -6.10 -17.25
C ALA A 190 -13.89 -6.72 -18.21
N MET A 191 -14.25 -7.88 -18.78
CA MET A 191 -13.48 -8.52 -19.85
C MET A 191 -13.81 -7.88 -21.21
N SER A 192 -12.81 -7.64 -22.04
CA SER A 192 -13.03 -7.28 -23.44
C SER A 192 -13.78 -8.41 -24.17
N LYS A 193 -14.65 -8.03 -25.11
CA LYS A 193 -15.27 -9.06 -25.98
C LYS A 193 -14.17 -9.76 -26.77
N PRO A 194 -14.25 -11.09 -26.94
CA PRO A 194 -13.34 -11.82 -27.82
C PRO A 194 -13.49 -11.27 -29.24
N VAL A 195 -12.42 -10.81 -29.81
CA VAL A 195 -12.29 -10.46 -31.23
C VAL A 195 -11.20 -11.39 -31.79
N ALA A 196 -11.38 -11.90 -32.97
CA ALA A 196 -10.37 -12.72 -33.63
C ALA A 196 -9.06 -11.92 -33.70
N ASP A 197 -7.96 -12.57 -33.35
CA ASP A 197 -6.61 -11.99 -33.37
C ASP A 197 -6.36 -10.81 -32.38
N GLU A 198 -7.26 -10.61 -31.40
CA GLU A 198 -7.04 -9.65 -30.30
C GLU A 198 -6.71 -10.33 -28.98
N ALA A 199 -5.65 -9.87 -28.31
CA ALA A 199 -5.32 -10.31 -26.96
C ALA A 199 -6.34 -9.72 -25.94
N PRO A 200 -6.73 -10.48 -24.91
CA PRO A 200 -7.75 -10.05 -23.95
C PRO A 200 -7.29 -8.90 -23.09
N LEU A 201 -8.24 -8.03 -22.75
CA LEU A 201 -8.11 -6.99 -21.73
C LEU A 201 -9.10 -7.29 -20.61
N LEU A 202 -8.63 -7.35 -19.37
CA LEU A 202 -9.44 -7.39 -18.17
C LEU A 202 -9.27 -6.08 -17.41
N SER A 203 -10.36 -5.33 -17.19
CA SER A 203 -10.36 -4.13 -16.38
C SER A 203 -11.06 -4.38 -15.04
N VAL A 204 -10.42 -3.94 -13.96
CA VAL A 204 -10.91 -4.08 -12.59
C VAL A 204 -11.40 -2.72 -12.11
N TYR A 205 -12.68 -2.63 -11.77
CA TYR A 205 -13.31 -1.44 -11.22
C TYR A 205 -13.69 -1.68 -9.77
N GLY A 206 -13.46 -0.71 -8.89
CA GLY A 206 -13.80 -0.80 -7.48
C GLY A 206 -12.98 -1.85 -6.73
N GLY A 207 -13.60 -2.40 -5.68
CA GLY A 207 -13.00 -3.40 -4.80
C GLY A 207 -12.57 -2.83 -3.45
N LYS A 208 -12.39 -3.73 -2.50
CA LYS A 208 -11.97 -3.43 -1.13
C LYS A 208 -10.67 -4.16 -0.82
N LEU A 209 -9.83 -3.54 0.00
CA LEU A 209 -8.61 -4.20 0.47
C LEU A 209 -8.91 -5.54 1.17
N THR A 210 -10.00 -5.62 1.90
CA THR A 210 -10.42 -6.84 2.62
C THR A 210 -10.86 -7.99 1.71
N THR A 211 -11.20 -7.72 0.44
CA THR A 211 -11.63 -8.73 -0.54
C THR A 211 -10.61 -8.97 -1.66
N TYR A 212 -9.42 -8.37 -1.57
CA TYR A 212 -8.40 -8.40 -2.63
C TYR A 212 -8.07 -9.79 -3.15
N ARG A 213 -7.96 -10.78 -2.24
CA ARG A 213 -7.62 -12.15 -2.58
C ARG A 213 -8.71 -12.81 -3.43
N LYS A 214 -9.99 -12.67 -3.03
CA LYS A 214 -11.13 -13.19 -3.78
C LYS A 214 -11.32 -12.47 -5.12
N LEU A 215 -11.06 -11.16 -5.16
CA LEU A 215 -11.04 -10.40 -6.41
C LEU A 215 -9.98 -10.96 -7.37
N ALA A 216 -8.77 -11.24 -6.89
CA ALA A 216 -7.69 -11.78 -7.70
C ALA A 216 -8.04 -13.19 -8.23
N GLU A 217 -8.62 -14.07 -7.39
CA GLU A 217 -9.10 -15.39 -7.82
C GLU A 217 -10.19 -15.27 -8.90
N ALA A 218 -11.17 -14.38 -8.72
CA ALA A 218 -12.22 -14.14 -9.70
C ALA A 218 -11.67 -13.59 -11.04
N ALA A 219 -10.68 -12.70 -10.98
CA ALA A 219 -10.00 -12.19 -12.16
C ALA A 219 -9.27 -13.31 -12.92
N LEU A 220 -8.54 -14.17 -12.21
CA LEU A 220 -7.86 -15.33 -12.79
C LEU A 220 -8.84 -16.33 -13.41
N LEU A 221 -9.99 -16.55 -12.78
CA LEU A 221 -11.04 -17.43 -13.31
C LEU A 221 -11.54 -16.94 -14.68
N GLN A 222 -11.72 -15.63 -14.87
CA GLN A 222 -12.08 -15.07 -16.17
C GLN A 222 -10.97 -15.24 -17.22
N LEU A 223 -9.71 -15.23 -16.79
CA LEU A 223 -8.55 -15.40 -17.68
C LEU A 223 -8.24 -16.87 -17.99
N LYS A 224 -8.79 -17.83 -17.26
CA LYS A 224 -8.48 -19.27 -17.35
C LYS A 224 -8.60 -19.81 -18.77
N ARG A 225 -9.58 -19.35 -19.55
CA ARG A 225 -9.77 -19.78 -20.95
C ARG A 225 -8.60 -19.44 -21.88
N TYR A 226 -7.82 -18.42 -21.53
CA TYR A 226 -6.61 -18.01 -22.28
C TYR A 226 -5.33 -18.65 -21.75
N PHE A 227 -5.43 -19.30 -20.58
CA PHE A 227 -4.32 -19.97 -19.90
C PHE A 227 -4.73 -21.37 -19.44
N PRO A 228 -4.91 -22.34 -20.35
CA PRO A 228 -5.47 -23.67 -20.05
C PRO A 228 -4.62 -24.45 -19.03
N HIS A 229 -3.33 -24.15 -18.91
CA HIS A 229 -2.42 -24.80 -17.96
C HIS A 229 -2.35 -24.08 -16.60
N MET A 230 -3.22 -23.09 -16.34
CA MET A 230 -3.31 -22.43 -15.05
C MET A 230 -3.70 -23.43 -13.96
N LYS A 231 -2.93 -23.46 -12.88
CA LYS A 231 -3.19 -24.32 -11.72
C LYS A 231 -4.49 -23.92 -11.01
N ALA A 232 -4.97 -24.78 -10.11
CA ALA A 232 -6.11 -24.50 -9.26
C ALA A 232 -5.79 -23.36 -8.26
N GLU A 233 -6.85 -22.79 -7.67
CA GLU A 233 -6.73 -21.80 -6.60
C GLU A 233 -5.95 -22.38 -5.40
N TRP A 234 -5.06 -21.59 -4.83
CA TRP A 234 -4.19 -22.02 -3.73
C TRP A 234 -4.01 -20.94 -2.65
N THR A 235 -4.43 -19.70 -2.93
CA THR A 235 -4.14 -18.54 -2.10
C THR A 235 -4.87 -18.55 -0.75
N ALA A 236 -5.92 -19.35 -0.60
CA ALA A 236 -6.67 -19.42 0.66
C ALA A 236 -5.84 -20.02 1.82
N GLU A 237 -5.03 -21.01 1.51
CA GLU A 237 -4.19 -21.72 2.48
C GLU A 237 -2.73 -21.27 2.48
N ALA A 238 -2.37 -20.39 1.55
CA ALA A 238 -1.00 -19.91 1.44
C ALA A 238 -0.68 -18.88 2.50
N LYS A 239 0.44 -19.06 3.17
CA LYS A 239 1.03 -18.04 4.03
C LYS A 239 1.69 -16.96 3.19
N LEU A 240 1.52 -15.71 3.63
CA LEU A 240 2.28 -14.60 3.07
C LEU A 240 3.75 -14.66 3.54
N PRO A 241 4.71 -14.16 2.76
CA PRO A 241 6.12 -14.09 3.15
C PRO A 241 6.32 -13.45 4.52
N GLY A 242 6.99 -14.15 5.40
CA GLY A 242 7.21 -13.72 6.78
C GLY A 242 6.20 -14.24 7.80
N ALA A 243 5.18 -15.01 7.37
CA ALA A 243 4.19 -15.58 8.28
C ALA A 243 4.51 -17.02 8.72
N GLU A 244 5.71 -17.50 8.45
CA GLU A 244 6.19 -18.83 8.82
C GLU A 244 7.14 -18.77 10.02
N GLY A 245 7.29 -19.90 10.72
CA GLY A 245 8.39 -20.16 11.67
C GLY A 245 8.18 -19.62 13.08
N PHE A 246 7.05 -19.00 13.39
CA PHE A 246 6.72 -18.55 14.74
C PHE A 246 5.21 -18.70 15.04
N SER A 247 4.86 -18.77 16.31
CA SER A 247 3.47 -18.98 16.72
C SER A 247 2.70 -17.67 16.96
N SER A 248 3.39 -16.63 17.39
CA SER A 248 2.81 -15.28 17.57
C SER A 248 3.90 -14.20 17.44
N VAL A 249 3.46 -12.94 17.27
CA VAL A 249 4.36 -11.78 17.20
C VAL A 249 5.14 -11.63 18.53
N GLU A 250 4.52 -11.91 19.67
CA GLU A 250 5.14 -11.82 20.97
C GLU A 250 6.27 -12.83 21.12
N VAL A 251 6.08 -14.06 20.63
CA VAL A 251 7.13 -15.10 20.61
C VAL A 251 8.30 -14.65 19.76
N LEU A 252 8.05 -14.17 18.54
CA LEU A 252 9.12 -13.68 17.67
C LEU A 252 9.83 -12.45 18.28
N CYS A 253 9.10 -11.57 18.95
CA CYS A 253 9.68 -10.44 19.67
C CYS A 253 10.62 -10.89 20.79
N ALA A 254 10.19 -11.87 21.59
CA ALA A 254 11.03 -12.44 22.65
C ALA A 254 12.29 -13.12 22.10
N GLU A 255 12.16 -13.86 21.00
CA GLU A 255 13.31 -14.46 20.29
C GLU A 255 14.30 -13.38 19.80
N LEU A 256 13.80 -12.31 19.20
CA LEU A 256 14.64 -11.19 18.74
C LEU A 256 15.39 -10.53 19.88
N MET A 257 14.72 -10.27 21.00
CA MET A 257 15.35 -9.67 22.18
C MET A 257 16.38 -10.60 22.84
N HIS A 258 16.19 -11.91 22.75
CA HIS A 258 17.15 -12.90 23.24
C HIS A 258 18.38 -13.01 22.34
N GLU A 259 18.15 -13.05 21.02
CA GLU A 259 19.21 -13.30 20.03
C GLU A 259 20.04 -12.08 19.68
N ILE A 260 19.45 -10.86 19.76
CA ILE A 260 20.10 -9.63 19.33
C ILE A 260 20.47 -8.78 20.54
N LYS A 261 21.76 -8.74 20.84
CA LYS A 261 22.27 -7.95 21.96
C LYS A 261 22.01 -6.46 21.77
N GLY A 262 21.46 -5.83 22.82
CA GLY A 262 21.18 -4.38 22.82
C GLY A 262 19.92 -3.97 22.07
N LEU A 263 19.13 -4.93 21.58
CA LEU A 263 17.87 -4.62 20.89
C LEU A 263 16.82 -4.12 21.88
N GLU A 264 16.25 -2.94 21.62
CA GLU A 264 15.17 -2.37 22.41
C GLU A 264 13.83 -3.05 22.07
N SER A 265 13.00 -3.24 23.11
CA SER A 265 11.69 -3.90 22.99
C SER A 265 10.79 -3.26 21.93
N GLN A 266 10.77 -1.93 21.83
CA GLN A 266 9.97 -1.23 20.83
C GLN A 266 10.43 -1.55 19.39
N THR A 267 11.73 -1.63 19.16
CA THR A 267 12.29 -2.01 17.85
C THR A 267 12.00 -3.46 17.54
N ALA A 268 12.14 -4.37 18.51
CA ALA A 268 11.82 -5.79 18.35
C ALA A 268 10.34 -5.99 17.97
N HIS A 269 9.42 -5.30 18.65
CA HIS A 269 7.99 -5.33 18.32
C HIS A 269 7.72 -4.79 16.92
N ARG A 270 8.32 -3.67 16.55
CA ARG A 270 8.19 -3.08 15.21
C ARG A 270 8.67 -4.04 14.13
N TRP A 271 9.83 -4.65 14.31
CA TRP A 271 10.38 -5.63 13.36
C TRP A 271 9.53 -6.88 13.26
N ALA A 272 9.12 -7.46 14.39
CA ALA A 272 8.26 -8.65 14.42
C ALA A 272 6.92 -8.40 13.69
N ASN A 273 6.27 -7.27 13.93
CA ASN A 273 5.03 -6.88 13.26
C ASN A 273 5.20 -6.56 11.77
N SER A 274 6.33 -5.94 11.39
CA SER A 274 6.55 -5.48 10.02
C SER A 274 7.04 -6.57 9.10
N TYR A 275 7.94 -7.43 9.58
CA TYR A 275 8.68 -8.38 8.75
C TYR A 275 8.37 -9.85 9.05
N GLY A 276 7.80 -10.15 10.23
CA GLY A 276 7.64 -11.53 10.68
C GLY A 276 9.00 -12.27 10.64
N SER A 277 9.01 -13.53 10.20
CA SER A 277 10.26 -14.31 10.11
C SER A 277 11.28 -13.76 9.09
N ARG A 278 10.88 -12.87 8.19
CA ARG A 278 11.82 -12.21 7.26
C ARG A 278 12.79 -11.26 7.97
N VAL A 279 12.55 -10.93 9.23
CA VAL A 279 13.51 -10.20 10.06
C VAL A 279 14.86 -10.91 10.11
N TRP A 280 14.88 -12.23 10.10
CA TRP A 280 16.13 -13.00 10.07
C TRP A 280 16.89 -12.87 8.75
N HIS A 281 16.16 -12.71 7.61
CA HIS A 281 16.81 -12.37 6.34
C HIS A 281 17.37 -10.96 6.33
N MET A 282 16.70 -10.02 7.04
CA MET A 282 17.19 -8.65 7.20
C MET A 282 18.45 -8.61 8.05
N LEU A 283 18.48 -9.32 9.16
CA LEU A 283 19.60 -9.33 10.11
C LEU A 283 20.79 -10.15 9.62
N GLY A 284 20.54 -11.21 8.83
CA GLY A 284 21.60 -12.15 8.43
C GLY A 284 22.26 -12.80 9.64
N GLU A 285 23.58 -12.69 9.74
CA GLU A 285 24.37 -13.24 10.87
C GLU A 285 24.56 -12.25 12.03
N ASN A 286 24.04 -11.02 11.91
CA ASN A 286 24.21 -10.00 12.94
C ASN A 286 23.45 -10.36 14.22
N LYS A 287 24.14 -10.29 15.35
CA LYS A 287 23.63 -10.61 16.69
C LYS A 287 23.83 -9.46 17.71
N ASP A 288 24.19 -8.28 17.23
CA ASP A 288 24.39 -7.09 18.07
C ASP A 288 23.95 -5.85 17.28
N VAL A 289 23.16 -4.98 17.91
CA VAL A 289 22.69 -3.74 17.26
C VAL A 289 23.85 -2.84 16.80
N GLN A 290 25.02 -2.93 17.44
CA GLN A 290 26.22 -2.17 17.07
C GLN A 290 26.80 -2.61 15.71
N THR A 291 26.45 -3.80 15.22
CA THR A 291 26.88 -4.33 13.91
C THR A 291 25.89 -4.06 12.79
N LEU A 292 24.76 -3.43 13.08
CA LEU A 292 23.72 -3.13 12.09
C LEU A 292 23.99 -1.85 11.26
N GLY A 293 25.19 -1.30 11.38
CA GLY A 293 25.62 -0.09 10.68
C GLY A 293 25.12 1.19 11.31
N GLN A 294 24.99 2.24 10.51
CA GLN A 294 24.57 3.56 10.97
C GLN A 294 23.17 3.51 11.60
N SER A 295 22.98 4.15 12.75
CA SER A 295 21.66 4.42 13.32
C SER A 295 21.13 5.75 12.78
N PHE A 296 19.88 5.75 12.31
CA PHE A 296 19.18 6.95 11.85
C PHE A 296 18.21 7.51 12.89
N GLY A 297 18.15 6.91 14.10
CA GLY A 297 17.20 7.26 15.14
C GLY A 297 16.03 6.28 15.26
N HIS A 298 15.38 6.27 16.41
CA HIS A 298 14.14 5.52 16.70
C HIS A 298 14.19 4.02 16.31
N GLY A 299 15.37 3.38 16.47
CA GLY A 299 15.58 1.97 16.14
C GLY A 299 15.62 1.67 14.63
N LEU A 300 15.81 2.68 13.77
CA LEU A 300 16.08 2.49 12.34
C LEU A 300 17.57 2.40 12.11
N TYR A 301 18.04 1.25 11.66
CA TYR A 301 19.45 0.98 11.37
C TYR A 301 19.68 0.82 9.86
N GLN A 302 20.92 1.05 9.44
CA GLN A 302 21.36 0.90 8.06
C GLN A 302 20.97 -0.46 7.46
N GLN A 303 21.15 -1.53 8.20
CA GLN A 303 20.79 -2.90 7.77
C GLN A 303 19.31 -3.01 7.36
N GLU A 304 18.41 -2.36 8.11
CA GLU A 304 16.99 -2.32 7.77
C GLU A 304 16.73 -1.48 6.53
N VAL A 305 17.39 -0.31 6.41
CA VAL A 305 17.30 0.55 5.22
C VAL A 305 17.74 -0.21 3.97
N ASP A 306 18.88 -0.89 4.03
CA ASP A 306 19.41 -1.67 2.91
C ASP A 306 18.46 -2.81 2.51
N TYR A 307 17.87 -3.49 3.50
CA TYR A 307 16.89 -4.54 3.28
C TYR A 307 15.65 -4.01 2.54
N VAL A 308 15.03 -2.93 3.01
CA VAL A 308 13.79 -2.43 2.38
C VAL A 308 14.06 -1.82 1.00
N VAL A 309 15.25 -1.25 0.78
CA VAL A 309 15.68 -0.78 -0.54
C VAL A 309 15.93 -1.96 -1.50
N LYS A 310 16.58 -3.01 -1.04
CA LYS A 310 16.95 -4.17 -1.87
C LYS A 310 15.78 -5.13 -2.12
N ARG A 311 14.92 -5.35 -1.11
CA ARG A 311 13.90 -6.40 -1.11
C ARG A 311 12.46 -5.89 -1.19
N GLU A 312 12.24 -4.61 -0.88
CA GLU A 312 10.92 -4.02 -0.82
C GLU A 312 10.76 -2.78 -1.71
N TRP A 313 11.71 -2.57 -2.62
CA TRP A 313 11.69 -1.48 -3.64
C TRP A 313 11.52 -0.07 -3.06
N ALA A 314 11.97 0.19 -1.85
CA ALA A 314 11.98 1.54 -1.30
C ALA A 314 13.06 2.38 -2.01
N VAL A 315 12.75 3.61 -2.37
CA VAL A 315 13.65 4.50 -3.12
C VAL A 315 13.83 5.87 -2.45
N SER A 316 13.01 6.19 -1.47
CA SER A 316 13.01 7.48 -0.77
C SER A 316 12.82 7.30 0.73
N SER A 317 13.24 8.30 1.52
CA SER A 317 12.91 8.35 2.95
C SER A 317 11.41 8.27 3.21
N LYS A 318 10.58 8.88 2.35
CA LYS A 318 9.13 8.78 2.43
C LYS A 318 8.62 7.34 2.28
N ASP A 319 9.25 6.52 1.40
CA ASP A 319 8.90 5.10 1.30
C ASP A 319 9.24 4.36 2.59
N ILE A 320 10.42 4.60 3.13
CA ILE A 320 10.91 3.95 4.34
C ILE A 320 10.07 4.39 5.54
N LEU A 321 10.01 5.69 5.79
CA LEU A 321 9.42 6.23 7.01
C LEU A 321 7.89 6.14 7.04
N LYS A 322 7.20 6.42 5.91
CA LYS A 322 5.72 6.40 5.87
C LYS A 322 5.13 5.04 5.51
N ARG A 323 5.75 4.30 4.57
CA ARG A 323 5.15 3.12 3.96
C ARG A 323 5.70 1.80 4.49
N ARG A 324 6.94 1.77 5.01
CA ARG A 324 7.58 0.53 5.51
C ARG A 324 7.59 0.46 7.02
N THR A 325 8.02 1.53 7.70
CA THR A 325 8.31 1.52 9.14
C THR A 325 7.34 2.32 10.00
N LYS A 326 6.58 3.26 9.40
CA LYS A 326 5.72 4.25 10.09
C LYS A 326 6.48 5.19 11.04
N LEU A 327 7.80 5.25 10.96
CA LEU A 327 8.63 6.08 11.84
C LEU A 327 8.52 7.59 11.55
N TYR A 328 7.87 8.00 10.46
CA TYR A 328 7.68 9.42 10.12
C TYR A 328 7.02 10.26 11.21
N LEU A 329 6.29 9.62 12.15
CA LEU A 329 5.67 10.31 13.28
C LEU A 329 6.66 10.65 14.40
N LYS A 330 7.88 10.10 14.35
CA LYS A 330 8.93 10.27 15.34
C LYS A 330 10.14 11.03 14.80
N PHE A 331 10.42 10.91 13.50
CA PHE A 331 11.58 11.50 12.85
C PHE A 331 11.45 13.02 12.73
N ASP A 332 12.49 13.71 13.10
CA ASP A 332 12.63 15.14 12.82
C ASP A 332 13.23 15.40 11.42
N ALA A 333 13.40 16.68 11.09
CA ALA A 333 13.92 17.11 9.80
C ALA A 333 15.39 16.72 9.60
N LEU A 334 16.21 16.74 10.66
CA LEU A 334 17.65 16.42 10.59
C LEU A 334 17.84 14.89 10.41
N GLU A 335 17.11 14.11 11.16
CA GLU A 335 17.11 12.64 11.01
C GLU A 335 16.65 12.20 9.62
N THR A 336 15.58 12.83 9.10
CA THR A 336 15.11 12.60 7.74
C THR A 336 16.15 12.98 6.70
N GLN A 337 16.84 14.12 6.87
CA GLN A 337 17.91 14.54 5.98
C GLN A 337 19.10 13.58 6.00
N ALA A 338 19.48 13.06 7.17
CA ALA A 338 20.55 12.06 7.27
C ALA A 338 20.21 10.78 6.49
N LEU A 339 18.96 10.34 6.57
CA LEU A 339 18.46 9.19 5.78
C LEU A 339 18.47 9.49 4.28
N ASP A 340 18.05 10.70 3.86
CA ASP A 340 18.06 11.09 2.45
C ASP A 340 19.47 11.13 1.87
N LEU A 341 20.46 11.65 2.62
CA LEU A 341 21.86 11.64 2.20
C LEU A 341 22.39 10.21 2.03
N TYR A 342 22.08 9.33 2.97
CA TYR A 342 22.45 7.92 2.86
C TYR A 342 21.84 7.26 1.61
N LEU A 343 20.57 7.50 1.33
CA LEU A 343 19.90 6.94 0.15
C LEU A 343 20.49 7.48 -1.15
N GLN A 344 20.87 8.76 -1.21
CA GLN A 344 21.54 9.33 -2.38
C GLN A 344 22.91 8.64 -2.64
N ASP A 345 23.70 8.45 -1.61
CA ASP A 345 24.98 7.74 -1.71
C ASP A 345 24.78 6.27 -2.16
N LEU A 346 23.79 5.58 -1.59
CA LEU A 346 23.44 4.23 -1.98
C LEU A 346 23.01 4.11 -3.45
N HIS A 347 22.25 5.10 -3.97
CA HIS A 347 21.86 5.15 -5.38
C HIS A 347 23.06 5.40 -6.29
N LEU A 348 23.97 6.29 -5.92
CA LEU A 348 25.20 6.56 -6.68
C LEU A 348 26.08 5.31 -6.79
N ARG A 349 26.30 4.59 -5.70
CA ARG A 349 27.06 3.32 -5.70
C ARG A 349 26.44 2.27 -6.62
N ARG A 350 25.10 2.13 -6.61
CA ARG A 350 24.38 1.21 -7.51
C ARG A 350 24.54 1.56 -8.99
N MET A 351 24.55 2.85 -9.32
CA MET A 351 24.75 3.32 -10.70
C MET A 351 26.19 3.08 -11.18
N GLN A 352 27.17 3.07 -10.27
CA GLN A 352 28.59 2.83 -10.58
C GLN A 352 28.94 1.34 -10.62
N GLY A 353 28.01 0.42 -10.29
CA GLY A 353 28.24 -1.02 -10.33
C GLY A 353 28.86 -1.62 -9.06
N ASP A 354 29.00 -0.83 -8.00
CA ASP A 354 29.61 -1.26 -6.73
C ASP A 354 28.63 -1.98 -5.77
N ALA A 355 27.38 -2.17 -6.19
CA ALA A 355 26.38 -2.85 -5.38
C ALA A 355 26.12 -4.26 -5.94
N ALA A 356 26.85 -5.23 -5.42
CA ALA A 356 26.57 -6.66 -5.62
C ALA A 356 25.33 -7.13 -4.83
#